data_a76cc4baa37b07f38b6a49bc6a956874
#
_entry.id   a76cc4baa37b07f38b6a49bc6a956874
#
_cell.length_a   1.000
_cell.length_b   1.000
_cell.length_c   1.000
_cell.angle_alpha   90.00
_cell.angle_beta   90.00
_cell.angle_gamma   90.00
#
_symmetry.space_group_name_H-M   'P 1'
#
loop_
_entity.id
_entity.type
_entity.pdbx_description
1 polymer ?
#
loop_
_entity_poly.entity_id
_entity_poly.type
_entity_poly.pdbx_seq_one_letter_code
_entity_poly.pdbx_strand_id
1 'polypeptide(L)'
;MEHRIRIVGLGPGPVEQLTLAAWESLTHAEVVVLRTERHPCVAEILARRPSSAYTQSCDDLYTQHAAFADVYAAIVARVMALAQTHAEVVYAVPGHPCVGEMTTPALQQRAAAAGIAVEIVAGLSFIEPSFAAVGIDPMDGGQVIDAMLVAQQHHPMVDVNLPLLLAQVYARWLASDVKLTLLNAYPDDHAVTVVQAAGARQQQLTTLPLAELDHGEHFDHLTSVYVPPLPPHSSFTALQELVAHLRAPEGCPWDR
;
A
#
# COMPACT_ATOMS: atom_id res chain seq x y z
N MET A 1 -29.72 -19.49 2.28
CA MET A 1 -28.32 -19.68 1.85
C MET A 1 -27.50 -18.63 2.57
N GLU A 2 -26.34 -19.03 3.08
CA GLU A 2 -25.42 -18.08 3.74
C GLU A 2 -24.68 -17.30 2.66
N HIS A 3 -24.87 -15.99 2.62
CA HIS A 3 -24.21 -15.12 1.65
C HIS A 3 -22.78 -14.80 2.11
N ARG A 4 -21.83 -14.79 1.18
CA ARG A 4 -20.41 -14.56 1.49
C ARG A 4 -19.75 -13.61 0.48
N ILE A 5 -18.86 -12.77 0.97
CA ILE A 5 -17.94 -11.96 0.17
C ILE A 5 -16.53 -12.46 0.42
N ARG A 6 -15.77 -12.77 -0.63
CA ARG A 6 -14.33 -12.96 -0.56
C ARG A 6 -13.60 -11.75 -1.11
N ILE A 7 -12.79 -11.11 -0.29
CA ILE A 7 -11.92 -10.01 -0.73
C ILE A 7 -10.55 -10.61 -1.04
N VAL A 8 -10.16 -10.56 -2.32
CA VAL A 8 -8.99 -11.29 -2.83
C VAL A 8 -7.93 -10.31 -3.30
N GLY A 9 -6.70 -10.47 -2.81
CA GLY A 9 -5.56 -9.68 -3.24
C GLY A 9 -4.98 -10.16 -4.57
N LEU A 10 -4.82 -9.24 -5.51
CA LEU A 10 -4.22 -9.49 -6.83
C LEU A 10 -2.69 -9.47 -6.84
N GLY A 11 -2.06 -9.20 -5.69
CA GLY A 11 -0.62 -8.93 -5.68
C GLY A 11 -0.26 -7.57 -6.29
N PRO A 12 1.02 -7.19 -6.29
CA PRO A 12 1.47 -5.89 -6.76
C PRO A 12 1.77 -5.83 -8.27
N GLY A 13 1.69 -6.97 -8.98
CA GLY A 13 2.18 -7.04 -10.36
C GLY A 13 1.60 -8.19 -11.19
N PRO A 14 2.45 -8.92 -11.92
CA PRO A 14 2.02 -9.97 -12.85
C PRO A 14 1.47 -11.20 -12.12
N VAL A 15 0.90 -12.13 -12.92
CA VAL A 15 0.22 -13.33 -12.39
C VAL A 15 1.12 -14.23 -11.55
N GLU A 16 2.42 -14.22 -11.79
CA GLU A 16 3.42 -14.97 -11.01
C GLU A 16 3.49 -14.52 -9.52
N GLN A 17 2.96 -13.34 -9.22
CA GLN A 17 2.86 -12.80 -7.85
C GLN A 17 1.50 -13.06 -7.18
N LEU A 18 0.58 -13.75 -7.86
CA LEU A 18 -0.65 -14.22 -7.24
C LEU A 18 -0.35 -15.38 -6.28
N THR A 19 -1.03 -15.40 -5.13
CA THR A 19 -1.08 -16.61 -4.31
C THR A 19 -1.94 -17.67 -5.00
N LEU A 20 -1.66 -18.95 -4.77
CA LEU A 20 -2.49 -20.03 -5.30
C LEU A 20 -3.95 -19.90 -4.85
N ALA A 21 -4.19 -19.51 -3.58
CA ALA A 21 -5.52 -19.28 -3.06
C ALA A 21 -6.26 -18.15 -3.78
N ALA A 22 -5.56 -17.06 -4.13
CA ALA A 22 -6.13 -15.98 -4.93
C ALA A 22 -6.47 -16.44 -6.34
N TRP A 23 -5.56 -17.16 -6.99
CA TRP A 23 -5.77 -17.74 -8.32
C TRP A 23 -6.99 -18.65 -8.36
N GLU A 24 -7.11 -19.60 -7.43
CA GLU A 24 -8.25 -20.51 -7.33
C GLU A 24 -9.55 -19.75 -7.09
N SER A 25 -9.56 -18.82 -6.15
CA SER A 25 -10.74 -18.00 -5.85
C SER A 25 -11.22 -17.20 -7.08
N LEU A 26 -10.30 -16.61 -7.83
CA LEU A 26 -10.63 -15.78 -8.99
C LEU A 26 -11.08 -16.58 -10.21
N THR A 27 -10.44 -17.71 -10.48
CA THR A 27 -10.71 -18.51 -11.70
C THR A 27 -11.97 -19.36 -11.60
N HIS A 28 -12.38 -19.76 -10.40
CA HIS A 28 -13.55 -20.65 -10.19
C HIS A 28 -14.83 -19.92 -9.73
N ALA A 29 -14.74 -18.67 -9.28
CA ALA A 29 -15.91 -17.92 -8.82
C ALA A 29 -16.91 -17.66 -9.95
N GLU A 30 -18.21 -17.76 -9.65
CA GLU A 30 -19.28 -17.37 -10.58
C GLU A 30 -19.35 -15.86 -10.76
N VAL A 31 -19.15 -15.10 -9.69
CA VAL A 31 -19.23 -13.64 -9.66
C VAL A 31 -17.94 -13.05 -9.18
N VAL A 32 -17.29 -12.25 -10.02
CA VAL A 32 -16.09 -11.47 -9.69
C VAL A 32 -16.33 -10.00 -9.94
N VAL A 33 -16.04 -9.17 -8.93
CA VAL A 33 -15.97 -7.71 -9.05
C VAL A 33 -14.50 -7.31 -8.99
N LEU A 34 -13.99 -6.70 -10.04
CA LEU A 34 -12.63 -6.16 -10.09
C LEU A 34 -12.65 -4.71 -9.63
N ARG A 35 -11.79 -4.36 -8.68
CA ARG A 35 -11.57 -2.96 -8.34
C ARG A 35 -11.16 -2.14 -9.56
N THR A 36 -10.30 -2.73 -10.39
CA THR A 36 -9.87 -2.19 -11.68
C THR A 36 -9.47 -3.33 -12.63
N GLU A 37 -9.73 -3.16 -13.91
CA GLU A 37 -9.23 -4.04 -14.98
C GLU A 37 -7.78 -3.73 -15.39
N ARG A 38 -7.26 -2.58 -14.95
CA ARG A 38 -5.93 -2.10 -15.36
C ARG A 38 -4.77 -2.77 -14.62
N HIS A 39 -5.05 -3.83 -13.86
CA HIS A 39 -4.03 -4.59 -13.15
C HIS A 39 -3.36 -5.61 -14.07
N PRO A 40 -2.01 -5.78 -14.02
CA PRO A 40 -1.27 -6.64 -14.95
C PRO A 40 -1.73 -8.09 -15.04
N CYS A 41 -2.19 -8.70 -13.94
CA CYS A 41 -2.64 -10.10 -13.90
C CYS A 41 -4.08 -10.30 -14.42
N VAL A 42 -4.88 -9.25 -14.60
CA VAL A 42 -6.33 -9.39 -14.87
C VAL A 42 -6.61 -10.06 -16.19
N ALA A 43 -5.90 -9.70 -17.25
CA ALA A 43 -6.11 -10.30 -18.58
C ALA A 43 -5.94 -11.83 -18.56
N GLU A 44 -4.96 -12.32 -17.82
CA GLU A 44 -4.67 -13.76 -17.71
C GLU A 44 -5.70 -14.49 -16.84
N ILE A 45 -6.17 -13.85 -15.76
CA ILE A 45 -7.28 -14.35 -14.94
C ILE A 45 -8.54 -14.49 -15.80
N LEU A 46 -8.90 -13.45 -16.55
CA LEU A 46 -10.11 -13.45 -17.41
C LEU A 46 -10.05 -14.54 -18.48
N ALA A 47 -8.88 -14.78 -19.06
CA ALA A 47 -8.69 -15.85 -20.06
C ALA A 47 -8.90 -17.27 -19.51
N ARG A 48 -8.81 -17.46 -18.19
CA ARG A 48 -9.02 -18.75 -17.51
C ARG A 48 -10.43 -18.94 -16.96
N ARG A 49 -11.20 -17.85 -16.85
CA ARG A 49 -12.58 -17.92 -16.35
C ARG A 49 -13.54 -18.52 -17.39
N PRO A 50 -14.56 -19.26 -16.95
CA PRO A 50 -15.63 -19.70 -17.83
C PRO A 50 -16.33 -18.49 -18.47
N SER A 51 -16.69 -18.61 -19.76
CA SER A 51 -17.41 -17.55 -20.48
C SER A 51 -18.80 -17.22 -19.91
N SER A 52 -19.37 -18.13 -19.14
CA SER A 52 -20.64 -17.93 -18.41
C SER A 52 -20.50 -17.20 -17.10
N ALA A 53 -19.27 -17.04 -16.58
CA ALA A 53 -19.03 -16.40 -15.30
C ALA A 53 -19.18 -14.87 -15.40
N TYR A 54 -19.86 -14.29 -14.41
CA TYR A 54 -20.05 -12.84 -14.36
C TYR A 54 -18.76 -12.14 -13.89
N THR A 55 -18.37 -11.10 -14.59
CA THR A 55 -17.26 -10.23 -14.20
C THR A 55 -17.64 -8.77 -14.44
N GLN A 56 -17.40 -7.93 -13.44
CA GLN A 56 -17.64 -6.49 -13.52
C GLN A 56 -16.46 -5.72 -12.95
N SER A 57 -16.00 -4.69 -13.67
CA SER A 57 -15.02 -3.72 -13.17
C SER A 57 -15.69 -2.57 -12.44
N CYS A 58 -14.94 -1.89 -11.57
CA CYS A 58 -15.34 -0.65 -10.94
C CYS A 58 -14.69 0.59 -11.56
N ASP A 59 -14.00 0.46 -12.69
CA ASP A 59 -13.30 1.59 -13.34
C ASP A 59 -14.27 2.71 -13.77
N ASP A 60 -15.52 2.38 -14.11
CA ASP A 60 -16.57 3.34 -14.42
C ASP A 60 -16.87 4.31 -13.25
N LEU A 61 -16.77 3.84 -12.01
CA LEU A 61 -17.06 4.64 -10.82
C LEU A 61 -16.02 5.76 -10.63
N TYR A 62 -14.77 5.54 -11.06
CA TYR A 62 -13.74 6.56 -11.02
C TYR A 62 -13.98 7.71 -12.00
N THR A 63 -14.76 7.49 -13.05
CA THR A 63 -15.17 8.54 -13.99
C THR A 63 -16.45 9.24 -13.58
N GLN A 64 -17.30 8.59 -12.79
CA GLN A 64 -18.60 9.11 -12.34
C GLN A 64 -18.48 10.01 -11.10
N HIS A 65 -17.45 9.85 -10.29
CA HIS A 65 -17.29 10.57 -9.03
C HIS A 65 -15.97 11.36 -9.01
N ALA A 66 -16.02 12.59 -8.51
CA ALA A 66 -14.86 13.47 -8.42
C ALA A 66 -14.01 13.21 -7.16
N ALA A 67 -14.63 12.77 -6.05
CA ALA A 67 -13.95 12.50 -4.81
C ALA A 67 -13.76 10.99 -4.60
N PHE A 68 -12.57 10.59 -4.17
CA PHE A 68 -12.26 9.18 -3.89
C PHE A 68 -13.19 8.56 -2.84
N ALA A 69 -13.64 9.33 -1.84
CA ALA A 69 -14.56 8.84 -0.82
C ALA A 69 -15.88 8.36 -1.45
N ASP A 70 -16.41 9.08 -2.43
CA ASP A 70 -17.65 8.72 -3.13
C ASP A 70 -17.43 7.49 -4.03
N VAL A 71 -16.26 7.40 -4.71
CA VAL A 71 -15.87 6.20 -5.47
C VAL A 71 -15.88 4.98 -4.58
N TYR A 72 -15.22 5.05 -3.41
CA TYR A 72 -15.13 3.90 -2.48
C TYR A 72 -16.50 3.52 -1.92
N ALA A 73 -17.34 4.49 -1.58
CA ALA A 73 -18.71 4.24 -1.15
C ALA A 73 -19.56 3.55 -2.23
N ALA A 74 -19.40 3.96 -3.50
CA ALA A 74 -20.07 3.35 -4.65
C ALA A 74 -19.57 1.93 -4.95
N ILE A 75 -18.27 1.68 -4.84
CA ILE A 75 -17.69 0.32 -4.96
C ILE A 75 -18.29 -0.60 -3.91
N VAL A 76 -18.28 -0.17 -2.64
CA VAL A 76 -18.85 -0.96 -1.53
C VAL A 76 -20.34 -1.23 -1.76
N ALA A 77 -21.09 -0.25 -2.23
CA ALA A 77 -22.52 -0.42 -2.55
C ALA A 77 -22.73 -1.46 -3.68
N ARG A 78 -21.91 -1.42 -4.73
CA ARG A 78 -21.94 -2.38 -5.85
C ARG A 78 -21.69 -3.82 -5.39
N VAL A 79 -20.63 -4.05 -4.60
CA VAL A 79 -20.29 -5.37 -4.06
C VAL A 79 -21.39 -5.89 -3.15
N MET A 80 -21.90 -5.03 -2.26
CA MET A 80 -23.00 -5.40 -1.36
C MET A 80 -24.29 -5.75 -2.08
N ALA A 81 -24.64 -5.03 -3.16
CA ALA A 81 -25.83 -5.33 -3.96
C ALA A 81 -25.75 -6.71 -4.62
N LEU A 82 -24.58 -7.07 -5.15
CA LEU A 82 -24.35 -8.41 -5.71
C LEU A 82 -24.38 -9.49 -4.62
N ALA A 83 -23.79 -9.24 -3.46
CA ALA A 83 -23.78 -10.18 -2.35
C ALA A 83 -25.16 -10.47 -1.75
N GLN A 84 -26.16 -9.62 -1.98
CA GLN A 84 -27.56 -9.88 -1.59
C GLN A 84 -28.27 -10.84 -2.55
N THR A 85 -27.81 -10.97 -3.79
CA THR A 85 -28.46 -11.76 -4.84
C THR A 85 -27.69 -13.02 -5.22
N HIS A 86 -26.42 -13.13 -4.83
CA HIS A 86 -25.56 -14.28 -5.12
C HIS A 86 -25.04 -14.88 -3.82
N ALA A 87 -24.90 -16.21 -3.77
CA ALA A 87 -24.40 -16.93 -2.61
C ALA A 87 -22.94 -16.55 -2.28
N GLU A 88 -22.13 -16.30 -3.32
CA GLU A 88 -20.74 -15.87 -3.16
C GLU A 88 -20.38 -14.77 -4.17
N VAL A 89 -19.71 -13.72 -3.70
CA VAL A 89 -19.13 -12.67 -4.52
C VAL A 89 -17.64 -12.57 -4.20
N VAL A 90 -16.79 -12.67 -5.21
CA VAL A 90 -15.36 -12.40 -5.10
C VAL A 90 -15.09 -10.95 -5.50
N TYR A 91 -14.53 -10.17 -4.58
CA TYR A 91 -14.07 -8.81 -4.83
C TYR A 91 -12.56 -8.78 -4.88
N ALA A 92 -12.00 -8.46 -6.05
CA ALA A 92 -10.57 -8.48 -6.33
C ALA A 92 -9.96 -7.08 -6.25
N VAL A 93 -8.91 -6.93 -5.44
CA VAL A 93 -8.22 -5.65 -5.19
C VAL A 93 -6.73 -5.76 -5.51
N PRO A 94 -6.08 -4.70 -6.03
CA PRO A 94 -4.63 -4.66 -6.19
C PRO A 94 -3.90 -4.89 -4.87
N GLY A 95 -2.75 -5.54 -4.91
CA GLY A 95 -1.93 -5.79 -3.73
C GLY A 95 -2.57 -6.75 -2.73
N HIS A 96 -2.50 -6.38 -1.45
CA HIS A 96 -3.08 -7.11 -0.33
C HIS A 96 -4.35 -6.40 0.17
N PRO A 97 -5.47 -7.10 0.44
CA PRO A 97 -6.73 -6.48 0.85
C PRO A 97 -6.68 -5.58 2.10
N CYS A 98 -5.68 -5.78 2.95
CA CYS A 98 -5.52 -5.02 4.20
C CYS A 98 -4.35 -4.03 4.17
N VAL A 99 -3.76 -3.76 3.00
CA VAL A 99 -2.61 -2.84 2.86
C VAL A 99 -2.93 -1.77 1.83
N GLY A 100 -3.15 -0.53 2.30
CA GLY A 100 -3.47 0.60 1.42
C GLY A 100 -4.82 0.49 0.70
N GLU A 101 -5.73 -0.36 1.18
CA GLU A 101 -7.03 -0.64 0.56
C GLU A 101 -8.19 -0.12 1.42
N MET A 102 -8.76 1.02 1.01
CA MET A 102 -9.76 1.73 1.79
C MET A 102 -11.16 1.10 1.74
N THR A 103 -11.47 0.31 0.70
CA THR A 103 -12.80 -0.31 0.57
C THR A 103 -12.98 -1.54 1.45
N THR A 104 -11.91 -2.22 1.83
CA THR A 104 -11.96 -3.43 2.65
C THR A 104 -12.59 -3.21 4.02
N PRO A 105 -12.15 -2.23 4.85
CA PRO A 105 -12.78 -2.00 6.16
C PRO A 105 -14.26 -1.60 6.05
N ALA A 106 -14.59 -0.74 5.08
CA ALA A 106 -15.96 -0.32 4.85
C ALA A 106 -16.86 -1.48 4.41
N LEU A 107 -16.35 -2.37 3.56
CA LEU A 107 -17.07 -3.56 3.11
C LEU A 107 -17.30 -4.55 4.27
N GLN A 108 -16.27 -4.79 5.09
CA GLN A 108 -16.40 -5.63 6.29
C GLN A 108 -17.46 -5.10 7.26
N GLN A 109 -17.44 -3.80 7.52
CA GLN A 109 -18.44 -3.16 8.40
C GLN A 109 -19.87 -3.30 7.85
N ARG A 110 -20.09 -3.02 6.56
CA ARG A 110 -21.42 -3.09 5.95
C ARG A 110 -21.92 -4.52 5.80
N ALA A 111 -21.04 -5.46 5.48
CA ALA A 111 -21.35 -6.88 5.39
C ALA A 111 -21.77 -7.44 6.76
N ALA A 112 -21.03 -7.12 7.83
CA ALA A 112 -21.36 -7.52 9.19
C ALA A 112 -22.74 -7.02 9.61
N ALA A 113 -23.09 -5.75 9.31
CA ALA A 113 -24.39 -5.18 9.58
C ALA A 113 -25.54 -5.88 8.79
N ALA A 114 -25.22 -6.48 7.65
CA ALA A 114 -26.17 -7.21 6.80
C ALA A 114 -26.18 -8.73 7.07
N GLY A 115 -25.39 -9.24 8.00
CA GLY A 115 -25.26 -10.67 8.29
C GLY A 115 -24.58 -11.46 7.17
N ILE A 116 -23.75 -10.81 6.35
CA ILE A 116 -22.98 -11.42 5.26
C ILE A 116 -21.56 -11.72 5.75
N ALA A 117 -21.11 -12.96 5.58
CA ALA A 117 -19.76 -13.37 5.96
C ALA A 117 -18.72 -12.73 5.02
N VAL A 118 -17.58 -12.28 5.58
CA VAL A 118 -16.43 -11.76 4.81
C VAL A 118 -15.21 -12.61 5.08
N GLU A 119 -14.58 -13.08 4.01
CA GLU A 119 -13.31 -13.80 4.01
C GLU A 119 -12.26 -12.96 3.30
N ILE A 120 -11.05 -12.86 3.88
CA ILE A 120 -9.89 -12.24 3.25
C ILE A 120 -9.00 -13.33 2.66
N VAL A 121 -8.77 -13.26 1.35
CA VAL A 121 -7.77 -14.07 0.67
C VAL A 121 -6.55 -13.19 0.40
N ALA A 122 -5.47 -13.47 1.12
CA ALA A 122 -4.26 -12.66 1.09
C ALA A 122 -3.61 -12.65 -0.30
N GLY A 123 -3.11 -11.48 -0.69
CA GLY A 123 -2.15 -11.29 -1.79
C GLY A 123 -0.81 -10.81 -1.25
N LEU A 124 0.21 -10.75 -2.09
CA LEU A 124 1.42 -9.96 -1.77
C LEU A 124 1.05 -8.47 -1.77
N SER A 125 1.66 -7.69 -0.88
CA SER A 125 1.52 -6.24 -0.94
C SER A 125 2.62 -5.62 -1.82
N PHE A 126 2.62 -4.30 -1.99
CA PHE A 126 3.75 -3.60 -2.61
C PHE A 126 4.95 -3.47 -1.66
N ILE A 127 4.77 -3.72 -0.37
CA ILE A 127 5.77 -3.52 0.69
C ILE A 127 6.95 -4.47 0.48
N GLU A 128 6.68 -5.76 0.35
CA GLU A 128 7.69 -6.80 0.22
C GLU A 128 8.58 -6.60 -1.02
N PRO A 129 8.03 -6.40 -2.23
CA PRO A 129 8.86 -6.15 -3.40
C PRO A 129 9.59 -4.80 -3.34
N SER A 130 9.05 -3.77 -2.67
CA SER A 130 9.74 -2.50 -2.51
C SER A 130 10.98 -2.61 -1.62
N PHE A 131 10.88 -3.27 -0.48
CA PHE A 131 12.04 -3.54 0.37
C PHE A 131 13.05 -4.47 -0.29
N ALA A 132 12.58 -5.51 -0.99
CA ALA A 132 13.46 -6.38 -1.76
C ALA A 132 14.23 -5.63 -2.86
N ALA A 133 13.58 -4.68 -3.54
CA ALA A 133 14.20 -3.87 -4.58
C ALA A 133 15.35 -3.00 -4.06
N VAL A 134 15.24 -2.48 -2.83
CA VAL A 134 16.31 -1.68 -2.19
C VAL A 134 17.26 -2.51 -1.33
N GLY A 135 17.03 -3.83 -1.22
CA GLY A 135 17.92 -4.75 -0.51
C GLY A 135 17.90 -4.61 1.01
N ILE A 136 16.74 -4.23 1.59
CA ILE A 136 16.56 -4.00 3.03
C ILE A 136 15.59 -5.03 3.61
N ASP A 137 15.92 -5.57 4.79
CA ASP A 137 14.97 -6.34 5.59
C ASP A 137 14.09 -5.37 6.42
N PRO A 138 12.76 -5.33 6.23
CA PRO A 138 11.89 -4.46 7.02
C PRO A 138 11.89 -4.79 8.52
N MET A 139 12.33 -5.99 8.92
CA MET A 139 12.46 -6.38 10.33
C MET A 139 13.60 -5.64 11.05
N ASP A 140 14.51 -5.00 10.32
CA ASP A 140 15.53 -4.11 10.88
C ASP A 140 14.98 -2.73 11.31
N GLY A 141 13.67 -2.65 11.57
CA GLY A 141 12.98 -1.45 12.02
C GLY A 141 12.31 -0.66 10.89
N GLY A 142 12.06 -1.29 9.74
CA GLY A 142 11.42 -0.63 8.60
C GLY A 142 10.09 0.03 8.94
N GLN A 143 9.97 1.31 8.62
CA GLN A 143 8.75 2.10 8.73
C GLN A 143 8.07 2.16 7.37
N VAL A 144 6.73 2.00 7.34
CA VAL A 144 5.92 2.17 6.11
C VAL A 144 4.83 3.18 6.40
N ILE A 145 4.81 4.28 5.66
CA ILE A 145 3.87 5.37 5.88
C ILE A 145 3.31 5.84 4.53
N ASP A 146 2.02 6.15 4.52
CA ASP A 146 1.38 6.75 3.35
C ASP A 146 1.90 8.18 3.13
N ALA A 147 2.28 8.51 1.90
CA ALA A 147 2.82 9.81 1.53
C ALA A 147 1.85 10.97 1.85
N MET A 148 0.54 10.76 1.71
CA MET A 148 -0.47 11.76 2.05
C MET A 148 -0.47 12.11 3.53
N LEU A 149 -0.20 11.13 4.41
CA LEU A 149 -0.10 11.40 5.85
C LEU A 149 1.13 12.24 6.17
N VAL A 150 2.26 12.00 5.51
CA VAL A 150 3.47 12.81 5.67
C VAL A 150 3.29 14.21 5.10
N ALA A 151 2.69 14.34 3.92
CA ALA A 151 2.45 15.63 3.26
C ALA A 151 1.55 16.59 4.09
N GLN A 152 0.71 16.05 4.97
CA GLN A 152 -0.15 16.85 5.87
C GLN A 152 0.56 17.34 7.14
N GLN A 153 1.80 16.93 7.36
CA GLN A 153 2.57 17.27 8.57
C GLN A 153 3.54 18.43 8.29
N HIS A 154 3.81 19.24 9.32
CA HIS A 154 4.86 20.24 9.27
C HIS A 154 6.24 19.67 9.64
N HIS A 155 6.27 18.57 10.39
CA HIS A 155 7.47 17.81 10.75
C HIS A 155 7.12 16.32 10.65
N PRO A 156 7.95 15.47 10.00
CA PRO A 156 7.61 14.07 9.79
C PRO A 156 7.59 13.31 11.13
N MET A 157 6.52 12.56 11.39
CA MET A 157 6.40 11.69 12.55
C MET A 157 7.05 10.33 12.27
N VAL A 158 8.36 10.35 12.07
CA VAL A 158 9.19 9.17 11.75
C VAL A 158 10.42 9.14 12.65
N ASP A 159 10.97 7.97 12.87
CA ASP A 159 12.31 7.86 13.43
C ASP A 159 13.33 7.90 12.27
N VAL A 160 14.10 8.97 12.19
CA VAL A 160 15.08 9.19 11.13
C VAL A 160 16.27 8.22 11.18
N ASN A 161 16.44 7.48 12.27
CA ASN A 161 17.48 6.47 12.40
C ASN A 161 17.03 5.08 11.93
N LEU A 162 15.80 4.95 11.41
CA LEU A 162 15.22 3.73 10.87
C LEU A 162 14.89 3.87 9.37
N PRO A 163 14.96 2.78 8.59
CA PRO A 163 14.55 2.78 7.19
C PRO A 163 13.09 3.22 7.03
N LEU A 164 12.79 4.09 6.07
CA LEU A 164 11.44 4.55 5.78
C LEU A 164 11.05 4.26 4.34
N LEU A 165 9.91 3.60 4.14
CA LEU A 165 9.25 3.44 2.86
C LEU A 165 8.00 4.33 2.83
N LEU A 166 8.02 5.37 2.00
CA LEU A 166 6.85 6.19 1.71
C LEU A 166 6.03 5.53 0.61
N ALA A 167 4.80 5.16 0.96
CA ALA A 167 3.87 4.52 0.05
C ALA A 167 3.08 5.54 -0.75
N GLN A 168 2.69 5.16 -1.97
CA GLN A 168 1.71 5.89 -2.79
C GLN A 168 2.14 7.34 -3.13
N VAL A 169 3.38 7.54 -3.52
CA VAL A 169 3.86 8.84 -4.05
C VAL A 169 3.43 8.97 -5.51
N TYR A 170 2.13 9.08 -5.76
CA TYR A 170 1.52 8.90 -7.08
C TYR A 170 1.53 10.15 -7.97
N ALA A 171 2.00 11.29 -7.47
CA ALA A 171 1.99 12.54 -8.21
C ALA A 171 3.15 13.44 -7.81
N ARG A 172 3.63 14.26 -8.76
CA ARG A 172 4.73 15.20 -8.54
C ARG A 172 4.43 16.22 -7.42
N TRP A 173 3.21 16.73 -7.35
CA TRP A 173 2.82 17.66 -6.28
C TRP A 173 2.93 17.01 -4.90
N LEU A 174 2.54 15.73 -4.79
CA LEU A 174 2.67 14.96 -3.53
C LEU A 174 4.14 14.71 -3.18
N ALA A 175 4.98 14.40 -4.16
CA ALA A 175 6.43 14.28 -3.95
C ALA A 175 7.04 15.60 -3.44
N SER A 176 6.56 16.76 -3.95
CA SER A 176 6.97 18.08 -3.48
C SER A 176 6.56 18.34 -2.03
N ASP A 177 5.32 18.07 -1.66
CA ASP A 177 4.82 18.26 -0.29
C ASP A 177 5.55 17.35 0.70
N VAL A 178 5.73 16.08 0.35
CA VAL A 178 6.52 15.11 1.13
C VAL A 178 7.96 15.58 1.31
N LYS A 179 8.61 16.04 0.23
CA LYS A 179 9.96 16.59 0.28
C LYS A 179 10.06 17.74 1.29
N LEU A 180 9.14 18.71 1.21
CA LEU A 180 9.14 19.86 2.11
C LEU A 180 8.99 19.44 3.58
N THR A 181 8.19 18.43 3.86
CA THR A 181 8.04 17.88 5.23
C THR A 181 9.30 17.17 5.68
N LEU A 182 9.90 16.32 4.82
CA LEU A 182 11.10 15.54 5.17
C LEU A 182 12.33 16.43 5.37
N LEU A 183 12.47 17.54 4.66
CA LEU A 183 13.57 18.51 4.83
C LEU A 183 13.61 19.14 6.24
N ASN A 184 12.57 19.00 7.05
CA ASN A 184 12.61 19.40 8.46
C ASN A 184 13.32 18.38 9.37
N ALA A 185 13.68 17.19 8.84
CA ALA A 185 14.30 16.12 9.62
C ALA A 185 15.52 15.49 8.94
N TYR A 186 15.62 15.60 7.62
CA TYR A 186 16.73 15.06 6.82
C TYR A 186 17.48 16.18 6.10
N PRO A 187 18.80 16.04 5.87
CA PRO A 187 19.57 16.96 5.04
C PRO A 187 19.03 17.03 3.59
N ASP A 188 19.26 18.15 2.92
CA ASP A 188 18.84 18.38 1.53
C ASP A 188 19.54 17.45 0.53
N ASP A 189 20.79 17.09 0.80
CA ASP A 189 21.62 16.16 0.03
C ASP A 189 21.42 14.68 0.42
N HIS A 190 20.53 14.38 1.38
CA HIS A 190 20.26 13.01 1.79
C HIS A 190 19.77 12.19 0.60
N ALA A 191 20.48 11.09 0.29
CA ALA A 191 20.15 10.23 -0.84
C ALA A 191 18.85 9.44 -0.57
N VAL A 192 17.82 9.64 -1.40
CA VAL A 192 16.58 8.86 -1.38
C VAL A 192 16.44 8.07 -2.66
N THR A 193 15.69 6.96 -2.64
CA THR A 193 15.48 6.12 -3.83
C THR A 193 14.01 6.09 -4.20
N VAL A 194 13.67 6.59 -5.37
CA VAL A 194 12.37 6.40 -5.99
C VAL A 194 12.28 4.98 -6.52
N VAL A 195 11.30 4.22 -6.05
CA VAL A 195 11.04 2.83 -6.40
C VAL A 195 9.76 2.79 -7.23
N GLN A 196 9.89 2.47 -8.51
CA GLN A 196 8.75 2.39 -9.42
C GLN A 196 8.48 0.94 -9.80
N ALA A 197 7.21 0.56 -9.80
CA ALA A 197 6.72 -0.76 -10.19
C ALA A 197 7.52 -1.93 -9.56
N ALA A 198 7.76 -1.85 -8.24
CA ALA A 198 8.55 -2.83 -7.50
C ALA A 198 8.06 -4.26 -7.74
N GLY A 199 9.01 -5.17 -8.05
CA GLY A 199 8.73 -6.58 -8.32
C GLY A 199 8.13 -6.88 -9.69
N ALA A 200 7.84 -5.87 -10.52
CA ALA A 200 7.38 -6.05 -11.89
C ALA A 200 8.57 -6.01 -12.89
N ARG A 201 8.32 -6.46 -14.14
CA ARG A 201 9.36 -6.45 -15.20
C ARG A 201 9.87 -5.05 -15.54
N GLN A 202 9.02 -4.03 -15.34
CA GLN A 202 9.34 -2.61 -15.57
C GLN A 202 9.86 -1.91 -14.32
N GLN A 203 10.27 -2.64 -13.27
CA GLN A 203 10.85 -2.05 -12.07
C GLN A 203 11.99 -1.10 -12.40
N GLN A 204 11.95 0.09 -11.82
CA GLN A 204 13.03 1.09 -11.91
C GLN A 204 13.37 1.62 -10.52
N LEU A 205 14.66 1.86 -10.30
CA LEU A 205 15.19 2.48 -9.09
C LEU A 205 15.99 3.72 -9.50
N THR A 206 15.62 4.87 -8.95
CA THR A 206 16.33 6.13 -9.19
C THR A 206 16.73 6.74 -7.86
N THR A 207 18.03 6.81 -7.60
CA THR A 207 18.58 7.45 -6.39
C THR A 207 18.98 8.89 -6.70
N LEU A 208 18.54 9.81 -5.84
CA LEU A 208 18.76 11.25 -6.00
C LEU A 208 18.76 11.95 -4.62
N PRO A 209 19.30 13.18 -4.52
CA PRO A 209 19.19 13.97 -3.30
C PRO A 209 17.72 14.28 -2.96
N LEU A 210 17.38 14.32 -1.67
CA LEU A 210 16.02 14.62 -1.19
C LEU A 210 15.50 15.96 -1.76
N ALA A 211 16.36 16.98 -1.87
CA ALA A 211 15.99 18.27 -2.46
C ALA A 211 15.50 18.18 -3.91
N GLU A 212 15.85 17.12 -4.63
CA GLU A 212 15.48 16.89 -6.03
C GLU A 212 14.31 15.91 -6.20
N LEU A 213 13.70 15.45 -5.13
CA LEU A 213 12.68 14.39 -5.17
C LEU A 213 11.54 14.71 -6.16
N ASP A 214 11.09 15.95 -6.24
CA ASP A 214 10.00 16.40 -7.12
C ASP A 214 10.45 16.81 -8.54
N HIS A 215 11.74 16.67 -8.87
CA HIS A 215 12.25 16.92 -10.22
C HIS A 215 11.97 15.77 -11.19
N GLY A 216 11.61 14.59 -10.68
CA GLY A 216 11.24 13.42 -11.49
C GLY A 216 10.00 13.67 -12.34
N GLU A 217 9.98 13.09 -13.55
CA GLU A 217 8.86 13.24 -14.49
C GLU A 217 7.76 12.17 -14.31
N HIS A 218 8.06 11.07 -13.61
CA HIS A 218 7.20 9.89 -13.56
C HIS A 218 6.84 9.50 -12.13
N PHE A 219 5.72 10.03 -11.65
CA PHE A 219 5.06 9.57 -10.42
C PHE A 219 3.70 9.00 -10.78
N ASP A 220 3.45 7.77 -10.39
CA ASP A 220 2.18 7.08 -10.61
C ASP A 220 1.79 6.24 -9.39
N HIS A 221 0.68 5.53 -9.48
CA HIS A 221 0.14 4.67 -8.42
C HIS A 221 1.05 3.47 -8.04
N LEU A 222 2.13 3.21 -8.80
CA LEU A 222 3.12 2.17 -8.53
C LEU A 222 4.42 2.76 -7.95
N THR A 223 4.42 4.04 -7.55
CA THR A 223 5.61 4.73 -7.06
C THR A 223 5.64 4.76 -5.54
N SER A 224 6.76 4.33 -4.97
CA SER A 224 7.13 4.49 -3.56
C SER A 224 8.47 5.20 -3.46
N VAL A 225 8.80 5.77 -2.30
CA VAL A 225 10.10 6.39 -2.05
C VAL A 225 10.72 5.74 -0.82
N TYR A 226 11.92 5.22 -0.98
CA TYR A 226 12.73 4.72 0.11
C TYR A 226 13.66 5.82 0.61
N VAL A 227 13.63 6.06 1.92
CA VAL A 227 14.49 7.02 2.62
C VAL A 227 15.40 6.22 3.56
N PRO A 228 16.71 6.15 3.30
CA PRO A 228 17.66 5.48 4.18
C PRO A 228 17.72 6.15 5.56
N PRO A 229 18.12 5.41 6.62
CA PRO A 229 18.29 6.00 7.94
C PRO A 229 19.46 7.00 7.96
N LEU A 230 19.33 8.02 8.81
CA LEU A 230 20.44 8.88 9.18
C LEU A 230 21.42 8.11 10.10
N PRO A 231 22.67 8.60 10.25
CA PRO A 231 23.60 8.03 11.19
C PRO A 231 23.02 7.93 12.62
N PRO A 232 23.48 6.97 13.45
CA PRO A 232 23.07 6.84 14.85
C PRO A 232 23.13 8.17 15.58
N HIS A 233 22.21 8.39 16.51
CA HIS A 233 22.10 9.61 17.34
C HIS A 233 21.65 10.88 16.61
N SER A 234 21.01 10.74 15.44
CA SER A 234 20.48 11.89 14.67
C SER A 234 19.01 12.19 14.97
N SER A 235 18.34 11.43 15.88
CA SER A 235 16.93 11.61 16.19
C SER A 235 16.69 12.02 17.65
N PHE A 236 15.50 12.57 17.92
CA PHE A 236 15.06 12.84 19.28
C PHE A 236 14.88 11.53 20.08
N THR A 237 14.43 10.46 19.44
CA THR A 237 14.34 9.12 20.03
C THR A 237 15.72 8.61 20.46
N ALA A 238 16.75 8.81 19.64
CA ALA A 238 18.12 8.46 20.00
C ALA A 238 18.65 9.28 21.19
N LEU A 239 18.27 10.55 21.29
CA LEU A 239 18.58 11.36 22.48
C LEU A 239 17.90 10.79 23.74
N GLN A 240 16.62 10.40 23.66
CA GLN A 240 15.90 9.77 24.76
C GLN A 240 16.58 8.47 25.20
N GLU A 241 16.99 7.63 24.26
CA GLU A 241 17.73 6.39 24.53
C GLU A 241 19.08 6.67 25.20
N LEU A 242 19.83 7.67 24.72
CA LEU A 242 21.08 8.08 25.33
C LEU A 242 20.88 8.51 26.80
N VAL A 243 19.87 9.32 27.09
CA VAL A 243 19.53 9.74 28.47
C VAL A 243 19.12 8.54 29.31
N ALA A 244 18.33 7.63 28.78
CA ALA A 244 17.94 6.40 29.47
C ALA A 244 19.17 5.53 29.81
N HIS A 245 20.07 5.36 28.84
CA HIS A 245 21.32 4.61 29.03
C HIS A 245 22.23 5.25 30.10
N LEU A 246 22.41 6.58 30.07
CA LEU A 246 23.20 7.27 31.08
C LEU A 246 22.68 7.04 32.52
N ARG A 247 21.37 6.85 32.69
CA ARG A 247 20.71 6.59 33.97
C ARG A 247 20.59 5.10 34.31
N ALA A 248 20.97 4.20 33.43
CA ALA A 248 20.93 2.75 33.68
C ALA A 248 22.01 2.33 34.71
N PRO A 249 21.90 1.13 35.33
CA PRO A 249 22.87 0.62 36.28
C PRO A 249 24.33 0.61 35.80
N GLU A 250 24.51 0.36 34.50
CA GLU A 250 25.80 0.35 33.78
C GLU A 250 26.17 1.73 33.19
N GLY A 251 25.31 2.72 33.33
CA GLY A 251 25.48 4.05 32.76
C GLY A 251 26.40 4.96 33.57
N CYS A 252 26.30 6.27 33.30
CA CYS A 252 27.16 7.27 33.92
C CYS A 252 26.91 7.36 35.46
N PRO A 253 27.93 7.24 36.29
CA PRO A 253 27.77 7.35 37.78
C PRO A 253 27.22 8.69 38.27
N TRP A 254 27.36 9.74 37.46
CA TRP A 254 26.97 11.11 37.78
C TRP A 254 25.51 11.45 37.40
N ASP A 255 24.91 10.68 36.51
CA ASP A 255 23.57 10.94 35.96
C ASP A 255 22.47 10.02 36.52
N ARG A 256 22.78 9.33 37.61
CA ARG A 256 21.86 8.41 38.33
C ARG A 256 20.94 9.14 39.28
#